data_eb1ec09a2c6475991097aa37221c7000
#
_entry.id   eb1ec09a2c6475991097aa37221c7000
#
_cell.length_a   1.000
_cell.length_b   1.000
_cell.length_c   1.000
_cell.angle_alpha   90.00
_cell.angle_beta   90.00
_cell.angle_gamma   90.00
#
_symmetry.space_group_name_H-M   'P 1'
#
loop_
_entity.id
_entity.type
_entity.pdbx_description
1 polymer ?
#
loop_
_entity_poly.entity_id
_entity_poly.type
_entity_poly.pdbx_seq_one_letter_code
_entity_poly.pdbx_strand_id
1 'polypeptide(L)'
;MFVALSRAFAQLPDPRLRRVLLRSVGLTLLGVVLLGVGAAVGVDLLQTTGIGWLETALDGLAGLGVMALTLVFFPSLVAVMAGLFLDEVADAVEARYYPALGQPRRVPLGEGVRLAGRFALISLGLNLVALPLYLIPGVNMVLFYGLNGYLISREFFEQAAHRRLPPAEARALRKRHQGQVWALGAVLAFLGTLPGLNLLLPLVGTACLVHLVERLRPAGSPS
;
A
#
# COMPACT_ATOMS: atom_id res chain seq x y z
N MET A 1 18.35 5.83 -7.32
CA MET A 1 17.07 6.34 -6.83
C MET A 1 16.27 7.02 -7.94
N PHE A 2 16.77 8.12 -8.54
CA PHE A 2 16.06 8.85 -9.60
C PHE A 2 15.67 7.98 -10.81
N VAL A 3 16.55 7.08 -11.25
CA VAL A 3 16.27 6.15 -12.34
C VAL A 3 15.12 5.19 -11.99
N ALA A 4 15.04 4.73 -10.74
CA ALA A 4 13.94 3.85 -10.31
C ALA A 4 12.60 4.61 -10.32
N LEU A 5 12.57 5.84 -9.81
CA LEU A 5 11.38 6.70 -9.85
C LEU A 5 10.96 7.02 -11.30
N SER A 6 11.89 7.48 -12.13
CA SER A 6 11.55 7.82 -13.53
C SER A 6 11.01 6.64 -14.32
N ARG A 7 11.58 5.44 -14.16
CA ARG A 7 11.09 4.22 -14.79
C ARG A 7 9.72 3.79 -14.27
N ALA A 8 9.49 3.89 -12.95
CA ALA A 8 8.20 3.57 -12.37
C ALA A 8 7.09 4.49 -12.91
N PHE A 9 7.33 5.80 -12.94
CA PHE A 9 6.37 6.74 -13.53
C PHE A 9 6.19 6.55 -15.04
N ALA A 10 7.25 6.30 -15.79
CA ALA A 10 7.19 6.03 -17.22
C ALA A 10 6.43 4.74 -17.54
N GLN A 11 6.25 3.85 -16.58
CA GLN A 11 5.49 2.60 -16.75
C GLN A 11 4.01 2.72 -16.37
N LEU A 12 3.56 3.81 -15.74
CA LEU A 12 2.15 4.00 -15.37
C LEU A 12 1.16 3.85 -16.55
N PRO A 13 1.50 4.27 -17.80
CA PRO A 13 0.63 4.02 -18.94
C PRO A 13 0.54 2.55 -19.38
N ASP A 14 1.34 1.64 -18.82
CA ASP A 14 1.34 0.23 -19.16
C ASP A 14 -0.06 -0.38 -18.94
N PRO A 15 -0.63 -1.09 -19.93
CA PRO A 15 -1.96 -1.70 -19.82
C PRO A 15 -2.10 -2.67 -18.63
N ARG A 16 -1.01 -3.33 -18.20
CA ARG A 16 -1.01 -4.24 -17.05
C ARG A 16 -1.20 -3.45 -15.75
N LEU A 17 -0.45 -2.36 -15.55
CA LEU A 17 -0.57 -1.50 -14.38
C LEU A 17 -1.94 -0.81 -14.32
N ARG A 18 -2.42 -0.31 -15.46
CA ARG A 18 -3.77 0.28 -15.57
C ARG A 18 -4.85 -0.72 -15.20
N ARG A 19 -4.71 -1.98 -15.61
CA ARG A 19 -5.67 -3.05 -15.28
C ARG A 19 -5.70 -3.29 -13.76
N VAL A 20 -4.54 -3.34 -13.11
CA VAL A 20 -4.44 -3.45 -11.64
C VAL A 20 -5.17 -2.29 -10.97
N LEU A 21 -4.89 -1.06 -11.38
CA LEU A 21 -5.54 0.12 -10.83
C LEU A 21 -7.07 0.08 -11.02
N LEU A 22 -7.53 -0.20 -12.24
CA LEU A 22 -8.96 -0.27 -12.54
C LEU A 22 -9.66 -1.39 -11.76
N ARG A 23 -9.05 -2.55 -11.60
CA ARG A 23 -9.58 -3.64 -10.76
C ARG A 23 -9.66 -3.21 -9.29
N SER A 24 -8.61 -2.56 -8.76
CA SER A 24 -8.60 -2.09 -7.37
C SER A 24 -9.68 -1.05 -7.11
N VAL A 25 -9.84 -0.08 -8.02
CA VAL A 25 -10.91 0.93 -7.94
C VAL A 25 -12.28 0.26 -8.06
N GLY A 26 -12.46 -0.65 -9.03
CA GLY A 26 -13.71 -1.37 -9.23
C GLY A 26 -14.13 -2.21 -8.02
N LEU A 27 -13.20 -2.95 -7.43
CA LEU A 27 -13.44 -3.71 -6.20
C LEU A 27 -13.76 -2.82 -5.01
N THR A 28 -13.09 -1.68 -4.90
CA THR A 28 -13.38 -0.70 -3.85
C THR A 28 -14.78 -0.12 -4.02
N LEU A 29 -15.16 0.29 -5.24
CA LEU A 29 -16.49 0.79 -5.53
C LEU A 29 -17.57 -0.26 -5.23
N LEU A 30 -17.35 -1.51 -5.63
CA LEU A 30 -18.24 -2.61 -5.29
C LEU A 30 -18.38 -2.76 -3.78
N GLY A 31 -17.28 -2.75 -3.04
CA GLY A 31 -17.29 -2.83 -1.57
C GLY A 31 -18.06 -1.67 -0.92
N VAL A 32 -17.87 -0.45 -1.42
CA VAL A 32 -18.61 0.74 -0.95
C VAL A 32 -20.11 0.62 -1.22
N VAL A 33 -20.50 0.16 -2.42
CA VAL A 33 -21.90 -0.07 -2.77
C VAL A 33 -22.51 -1.13 -1.86
N LEU A 34 -21.82 -2.25 -1.65
CA LEU A 34 -22.30 -3.30 -0.75
C LEU A 34 -22.43 -2.83 0.70
N LEU A 35 -21.47 -2.01 1.17
CA LEU A 35 -21.54 -1.39 2.49
C LEU A 35 -22.73 -0.43 2.59
N GLY A 36 -22.96 0.39 1.57
CA GLY A 36 -24.08 1.33 1.52
C GLY A 36 -25.42 0.63 1.53
N VAL A 37 -25.57 -0.42 0.69
CA VAL A 37 -26.78 -1.26 0.67
C VAL A 37 -26.97 -1.96 2.02
N GLY A 38 -25.92 -2.53 2.59
CA GLY A 38 -25.98 -3.19 3.91
C GLY A 38 -26.38 -2.23 5.02
N ALA A 39 -25.87 -0.98 4.99
CA ALA A 39 -26.24 0.05 5.95
C ALA A 39 -27.72 0.47 5.79
N ALA A 40 -28.19 0.65 4.55
CA ALA A 40 -29.59 1.00 4.28
C ALA A 40 -30.54 -0.10 4.77
N VAL A 41 -30.26 -1.37 4.42
CA VAL A 41 -31.04 -2.52 4.91
C VAL A 41 -30.96 -2.64 6.43
N GLY A 42 -29.80 -2.40 7.03
CA GLY A 42 -29.62 -2.43 8.48
C GLY A 42 -30.45 -1.36 9.21
N VAL A 43 -30.50 -0.15 8.66
CA VAL A 43 -31.32 0.94 9.19
C VAL A 43 -32.81 0.60 9.06
N ASP A 44 -33.24 0.13 7.89
CA ASP A 44 -34.63 -0.27 7.64
C ASP A 44 -35.13 -1.37 8.60
N LEU A 45 -34.28 -2.36 8.86
CA LEU A 45 -34.57 -3.43 9.82
C LEU A 45 -34.65 -2.96 11.28
N LEU A 46 -33.96 -1.85 11.62
CA LEU A 46 -33.95 -1.28 12.97
C LEU A 46 -35.06 -0.23 13.17
N GLN A 47 -35.67 0.25 12.10
CA GLN A 47 -36.74 1.25 12.13
C GLN A 47 -38.06 0.62 12.54
N THR A 48 -38.31 0.56 13.82
CA THR A 48 -39.56 0.08 14.42
C THR A 48 -40.26 1.17 15.26
N THR A 49 -39.84 2.43 15.12
CA THR A 49 -40.33 3.50 16.01
C THR A 49 -41.72 4.00 15.68
N GLY A 50 -42.17 3.82 14.43
CA GLY A 50 -43.49 4.31 13.95
C GLY A 50 -43.58 5.85 13.89
N ILE A 51 -42.46 6.57 14.08
CA ILE A 51 -42.39 8.03 14.04
C ILE A 51 -41.72 8.46 12.75
N GLY A 52 -42.50 8.75 11.70
CA GLY A 52 -41.99 8.98 10.34
C GLY A 52 -40.91 10.07 10.18
N TRP A 53 -40.98 11.19 10.93
CA TRP A 53 -39.94 12.21 10.85
C TRP A 53 -38.58 11.72 11.44
N LEU A 54 -38.64 10.88 12.48
CA LEU A 54 -37.43 10.32 13.12
C LEU A 54 -36.77 9.30 12.18
N GLU A 55 -37.55 8.48 11.50
CA GLU A 55 -37.09 7.52 10.50
C GLU A 55 -36.39 8.24 9.34
N THR A 56 -37.02 9.30 8.79
CA THR A 56 -36.38 10.11 7.74
C THR A 56 -35.07 10.78 8.21
N ALA A 57 -35.02 11.22 9.45
CA ALA A 57 -33.79 11.81 10.02
C ALA A 57 -32.67 10.77 10.20
N LEU A 58 -33.00 9.56 10.63
CA LEU A 58 -32.06 8.45 10.77
C LEU A 58 -31.52 8.00 9.41
N ASP A 59 -32.35 7.92 8.37
CA ASP A 59 -31.94 7.61 7.00
C ASP A 59 -30.97 8.67 6.48
N GLY A 60 -31.30 9.95 6.68
CA GLY A 60 -30.43 11.06 6.28
C GLY A 60 -29.06 11.01 6.98
N LEU A 61 -29.05 10.75 8.28
CA LEU A 61 -27.81 10.64 9.07
C LEU A 61 -26.98 9.42 8.64
N ALA A 62 -27.62 8.26 8.41
CA ALA A 62 -26.95 7.07 7.92
C ALA A 62 -26.33 7.29 6.54
N GLY A 63 -27.09 7.90 5.61
CA GLY A 63 -26.60 8.24 4.27
C GLY A 63 -25.40 9.20 4.30
N LEU A 64 -25.48 10.27 5.11
CA LEU A 64 -24.36 11.20 5.31
C LEU A 64 -23.16 10.50 5.97
N GLY A 65 -23.39 9.64 6.93
CA GLY A 65 -22.33 8.87 7.58
C GLY A 65 -21.60 7.95 6.61
N VAL A 66 -22.33 7.17 5.79
CA VAL A 66 -21.75 6.31 4.74
C VAL A 66 -20.98 7.16 3.73
N MET A 67 -21.52 8.28 3.29
CA MET A 67 -20.85 9.18 2.34
C MET A 67 -19.55 9.75 2.93
N ALA A 68 -19.56 10.23 4.17
CA ALA A 68 -18.39 10.78 4.83
C ALA A 68 -17.31 9.71 5.02
N LEU A 69 -17.68 8.52 5.50
CA LEU A 69 -16.76 7.38 5.64
C LEU A 69 -16.17 6.98 4.29
N THR A 70 -17.00 6.94 3.25
CA THR A 70 -16.53 6.63 1.89
C THR A 70 -15.49 7.63 1.42
N LEU A 71 -15.76 8.93 1.51
CA LEU A 71 -14.84 9.98 1.07
C LEU A 71 -13.49 9.93 1.81
N VAL A 72 -13.53 9.67 3.12
CA VAL A 72 -12.32 9.61 3.96
C VAL A 72 -11.53 8.31 3.73
N PHE A 73 -12.21 7.18 3.63
CA PHE A 73 -11.55 5.87 3.58
C PHE A 73 -11.34 5.32 2.16
N PHE A 74 -12.02 5.87 1.14
CA PHE A 74 -11.92 5.39 -0.24
C PHE A 74 -10.47 5.28 -0.74
N PRO A 75 -9.59 6.27 -0.57
CA PRO A 75 -8.19 6.16 -1.00
C PRO A 75 -7.46 5.02 -0.31
N SER A 76 -7.71 4.83 0.98
CA SER A 76 -7.10 3.74 1.77
C SER A 76 -7.61 2.37 1.32
N LEU A 77 -8.91 2.26 1.02
CA LEU A 77 -9.49 1.02 0.50
C LEU A 77 -8.93 0.67 -0.88
N VAL A 78 -8.78 1.65 -1.78
CA VAL A 78 -8.14 1.44 -3.09
C VAL A 78 -6.69 0.97 -2.90
N ALA A 79 -5.95 1.56 -1.97
CA ALA A 79 -4.57 1.16 -1.69
C ALA A 79 -4.49 -0.29 -1.16
N VAL A 80 -5.41 -0.68 -0.27
CA VAL A 80 -5.51 -2.07 0.23
C VAL A 80 -5.85 -3.03 -0.91
N MET A 81 -6.83 -2.70 -1.74
CA MET A 81 -7.20 -3.53 -2.90
C MET A 81 -6.04 -3.62 -3.90
N ALA A 82 -5.35 -2.51 -4.17
CA ALA A 82 -4.16 -2.53 -5.03
C ALA A 82 -3.05 -3.43 -4.44
N GLY A 83 -2.93 -3.48 -3.11
CA GLY A 83 -2.00 -4.34 -2.40
C GLY A 83 -2.15 -5.83 -2.74
N LEU A 84 -3.38 -6.28 -3.05
CA LEU A 84 -3.65 -7.66 -3.46
C LEU A 84 -3.04 -8.02 -4.83
N PHE A 85 -2.72 -7.00 -5.64
CA PHE A 85 -2.22 -7.17 -7.00
C PHE A 85 -0.75 -6.75 -7.16
N LEU A 86 -0.01 -6.55 -6.07
CA LEU A 86 1.38 -6.07 -6.12
C LEU A 86 2.30 -7.05 -6.84
N ASP A 87 2.03 -8.35 -6.78
CA ASP A 87 2.76 -9.35 -7.55
C ASP A 87 2.56 -9.17 -9.06
N GLU A 88 1.33 -8.85 -9.52
CA GLU A 88 1.08 -8.55 -10.94
C GLU A 88 1.85 -7.29 -11.39
N VAL A 89 1.98 -6.29 -10.51
CA VAL A 89 2.79 -5.09 -10.77
C VAL A 89 4.26 -5.46 -10.90
N ALA A 90 4.78 -6.24 -9.96
CA ALA A 90 6.17 -6.68 -9.98
C ALA A 90 6.47 -7.51 -11.25
N ASP A 91 5.59 -8.44 -11.62
CA ASP A 91 5.70 -9.23 -12.85
C ASP A 91 5.73 -8.34 -14.11
N ALA A 92 4.89 -7.30 -14.15
CA ALA A 92 4.86 -6.35 -15.27
C ALA A 92 6.17 -5.56 -15.39
N VAL A 93 6.76 -5.15 -14.26
CA VAL A 93 8.06 -4.45 -14.21
C VAL A 93 9.18 -5.38 -14.65
N GLU A 94 9.23 -6.59 -14.09
CA GLU A 94 10.24 -7.60 -14.40
C GLU A 94 10.19 -7.99 -15.88
N ALA A 95 9.00 -8.27 -16.43
CA ALA A 95 8.83 -8.63 -17.83
C ALA A 95 9.30 -7.53 -18.80
N ARG A 96 9.15 -6.27 -18.43
CA ARG A 96 9.51 -5.14 -19.30
C ARG A 96 10.98 -4.77 -19.21
N TYR A 97 11.54 -4.72 -18.01
CA TYR A 97 12.88 -4.19 -17.78
C TYR A 97 13.94 -5.25 -17.47
N TYR A 98 13.53 -6.44 -17.08
CA TYR A 98 14.39 -7.53 -16.64
C TYR A 98 13.99 -8.88 -17.23
N PRO A 99 13.82 -9.01 -18.57
CA PRO A 99 13.29 -10.22 -19.19
C PRO A 99 14.19 -11.46 -19.01
N ALA A 100 15.46 -11.25 -18.67
CA ALA A 100 16.41 -12.34 -18.41
C ALA A 100 16.26 -12.95 -17.00
N LEU A 101 15.41 -12.38 -16.15
CA LEU A 101 15.14 -12.96 -14.83
C LEU A 101 14.30 -14.23 -14.98
N GLY A 102 14.69 -15.30 -14.28
CA GLY A 102 13.89 -16.50 -14.14
C GLY A 102 12.57 -16.28 -13.41
N GLN A 103 11.82 -17.35 -13.21
CA GLN A 103 10.58 -17.27 -12.45
C GLN A 103 10.82 -16.79 -11.01
N PRO A 104 9.93 -15.97 -10.44
CA PRO A 104 10.06 -15.53 -9.06
C PRO A 104 9.95 -16.72 -8.10
N ARG A 105 10.63 -16.59 -6.96
CA ARG A 105 10.56 -17.56 -5.86
C ARG A 105 9.12 -17.64 -5.34
N ARG A 106 8.61 -18.86 -5.22
CA ARG A 106 7.33 -19.08 -4.54
C ARG A 106 7.53 -18.94 -3.03
N VAL A 107 6.88 -17.94 -2.44
CA VAL A 107 6.87 -17.74 -0.99
C VAL A 107 5.82 -18.66 -0.37
N PRO A 108 6.19 -19.63 0.51
CA PRO A 108 5.22 -20.46 1.19
C PRO A 108 4.27 -19.62 2.05
N LEU A 109 2.98 -19.98 2.13
CA LEU A 109 1.98 -19.23 2.90
C LEU A 109 2.41 -18.98 4.35
N GLY A 110 2.98 -19.97 5.03
CA GLY A 110 3.46 -19.81 6.40
C GLY A 110 4.61 -18.81 6.55
N GLU A 111 5.50 -18.74 5.55
CA GLU A 111 6.54 -17.72 5.49
C GLU A 111 5.93 -16.33 5.28
N GLY A 112 4.98 -16.20 4.34
CA GLY A 112 4.27 -14.95 4.06
C GLY A 112 3.54 -14.41 5.29
N VAL A 113 2.78 -15.24 5.98
CA VAL A 113 2.06 -14.87 7.22
C VAL A 113 3.04 -14.43 8.31
N ARG A 114 4.16 -15.15 8.49
CA ARG A 114 5.18 -14.79 9.48
C ARG A 114 5.84 -13.44 9.14
N LEU A 115 6.12 -13.18 7.88
CA LEU A 115 6.72 -11.91 7.44
C LEU A 115 5.74 -10.75 7.63
N ALA A 116 4.48 -10.93 7.23
CA ALA A 116 3.42 -9.94 7.42
C ALA A 116 3.16 -9.66 8.90
N GLY A 117 3.04 -10.69 9.73
CA GLY A 117 2.86 -10.55 11.18
C GLY A 117 4.02 -9.81 11.84
N ARG A 118 5.25 -10.13 11.45
CA ARG A 118 6.44 -9.42 11.93
C ARG A 118 6.44 -7.95 11.51
N PHE A 119 6.05 -7.65 10.27
CA PHE A 119 5.94 -6.28 9.80
C PHE A 119 4.87 -5.52 10.59
N ALA A 120 3.69 -6.11 10.77
CA ALA A 120 2.60 -5.53 11.53
C ALA A 120 3.00 -5.20 12.99
N LEU A 121 3.67 -6.13 13.68
CA LEU A 121 4.15 -5.91 15.04
C LEU A 121 5.17 -4.77 15.14
N ILE A 122 6.12 -4.70 14.21
CA ILE A 122 7.12 -3.63 14.19
C ILE A 122 6.45 -2.30 13.86
N SER A 123 5.55 -2.28 12.88
CA SER A 123 4.78 -1.09 12.50
C SER A 123 3.96 -0.57 13.68
N LEU A 124 3.23 -1.45 14.36
CA LEU A 124 2.46 -1.12 15.54
C LEU A 124 3.35 -0.55 16.65
N GLY A 125 4.44 -1.23 16.99
CA GLY A 125 5.37 -0.80 18.02
C GLY A 125 5.98 0.58 17.73
N LEU A 126 6.42 0.82 16.49
CA LEU A 126 6.97 2.10 16.07
C LEU A 126 5.92 3.22 16.13
N ASN A 127 4.68 2.95 15.70
CA ASN A 127 3.61 3.94 15.76
C ASN A 127 3.20 4.25 17.19
N LEU A 128 3.14 3.25 18.08
CA LEU A 128 2.86 3.48 19.51
C LEU A 128 3.93 4.35 20.18
N VAL A 129 5.21 4.09 19.90
CA VAL A 129 6.32 4.92 20.41
C VAL A 129 6.30 6.33 19.82
N ALA A 130 5.90 6.46 18.55
CA ALA A 130 5.82 7.75 17.85
C ALA A 130 4.61 8.59 18.33
N LEU A 131 3.55 7.95 18.83
CA LEU A 131 2.29 8.62 19.18
C LEU A 131 2.46 9.85 20.07
N PRO A 132 3.18 9.79 21.23
CA PRO A 132 3.39 10.97 22.06
C PRO A 132 4.23 12.06 21.38
N LEU A 133 5.14 11.68 20.47
CA LEU A 133 5.98 12.63 19.75
C LEU A 133 5.21 13.41 18.67
N TYR A 134 4.11 12.86 18.17
CA TYR A 134 3.22 13.56 17.23
C TYR A 134 2.53 14.78 17.85
N LEU A 135 2.44 14.84 19.20
CA LEU A 135 1.86 15.98 19.92
C LEU A 135 2.79 17.19 19.94
N ILE A 136 4.06 17.04 19.59
CA ILE A 136 5.06 18.12 19.61
C ILE A 136 5.02 18.86 18.26
N PRO A 137 4.60 20.14 18.21
CA PRO A 137 4.58 20.93 16.99
C PRO A 137 5.96 20.99 16.32
N GLY A 138 6.00 20.82 15.00
CA GLY A 138 7.24 20.79 14.20
C GLY A 138 7.94 19.43 14.18
N VAL A 139 7.93 18.67 15.26
CA VAL A 139 8.48 17.30 15.29
C VAL A 139 7.59 16.35 14.51
N ASN A 140 6.28 16.55 14.54
CA ASN A 140 5.28 15.70 13.89
C ASN A 140 5.55 15.52 12.39
N MET A 141 5.92 16.58 11.68
CA MET A 141 6.17 16.52 10.23
C MET A 141 7.41 15.69 9.90
N VAL A 142 8.52 15.94 10.60
CA VAL A 142 9.77 15.19 10.44
C VAL A 142 9.57 13.72 10.80
N LEU A 143 8.87 13.49 11.90
CA LEU A 143 8.55 12.15 12.38
C LEU A 143 7.63 11.41 11.38
N PHE A 144 6.60 12.10 10.85
CA PHE A 144 5.69 11.54 9.88
C PHE A 144 6.42 11.01 8.63
N TYR A 145 7.20 11.87 7.97
CA TYR A 145 7.93 11.44 6.77
C TYR A 145 9.07 10.48 7.08
N GLY A 146 9.73 10.64 8.22
CA GLY A 146 10.80 9.74 8.68
C GLY A 146 10.28 8.33 8.95
N LEU A 147 9.25 8.22 9.74
CA LEU A 147 8.65 6.95 10.13
C LEU A 147 7.92 6.26 8.97
N ASN A 148 7.03 6.99 8.29
CA ASN A 148 6.31 6.42 7.15
C ASN A 148 7.26 6.09 5.99
N GLY A 149 8.29 6.92 5.74
CA GLY A 149 9.34 6.60 4.79
C GLY A 149 10.07 5.31 5.12
N TYR A 150 10.37 5.08 6.40
CA TYR A 150 10.97 3.83 6.86
C TYR A 150 10.03 2.64 6.67
N LEU A 151 8.78 2.76 7.07
CA LEU A 151 7.80 1.67 6.99
C LEU A 151 7.48 1.31 5.53
N ILE A 152 7.17 2.31 4.70
CA ILE A 152 6.87 2.14 3.27
C ILE A 152 8.07 1.50 2.55
N SER A 153 9.26 2.04 2.75
CA SER A 153 10.46 1.52 2.08
C SER A 153 10.77 0.08 2.50
N ARG A 154 10.60 -0.21 3.76
CA ARG A 154 10.82 -1.54 4.29
C ARG A 154 9.83 -2.55 3.72
N GLU A 155 8.55 -2.22 3.73
CA GLU A 155 7.49 -3.09 3.22
C GLU A 155 7.71 -3.43 1.75
N PHE A 156 7.75 -2.43 0.90
CA PHE A 156 7.91 -2.65 -0.55
C PHE A 156 9.27 -3.24 -0.91
N PHE A 157 10.35 -2.89 -0.20
CA PHE A 157 11.65 -3.48 -0.44
C PHE A 157 11.68 -4.97 -0.07
N GLU A 158 11.21 -5.32 1.13
CA GLU A 158 11.20 -6.71 1.57
C GLU A 158 10.29 -7.54 0.65
N GLN A 159 9.12 -7.00 0.24
CA GLN A 159 8.22 -7.66 -0.71
C GLN A 159 8.90 -7.92 -2.07
N ALA A 160 9.52 -6.91 -2.67
CA ALA A 160 10.22 -7.06 -3.93
C ALA A 160 11.43 -8.02 -3.80
N ALA A 161 12.19 -7.91 -2.70
CA ALA A 161 13.36 -8.75 -2.47
C ALA A 161 13.02 -10.23 -2.20
N HIS A 162 11.91 -10.52 -1.50
CA HIS A 162 11.49 -11.91 -1.22
C HIS A 162 11.09 -12.68 -2.47
N ARG A 163 10.81 -12.01 -3.57
CA ARG A 163 10.58 -12.63 -4.88
C ARG A 163 11.84 -13.29 -5.45
N ARG A 164 13.02 -12.89 -4.94
CA ARG A 164 14.33 -13.32 -5.48
C ARG A 164 15.27 -13.87 -4.40
N LEU A 165 15.11 -13.44 -3.16
CA LEU A 165 16.03 -13.74 -2.07
C LEU A 165 15.30 -14.36 -0.87
N PRO A 166 15.96 -15.26 -0.13
CA PRO A 166 15.49 -15.70 1.18
C PRO A 166 15.36 -14.52 2.16
N PRO A 167 14.50 -14.61 3.18
CA PRO A 167 14.22 -13.48 4.08
C PRO A 167 15.46 -12.95 4.85
N ALA A 168 16.45 -13.80 5.11
CA ALA A 168 17.69 -13.39 5.77
C ALA A 168 18.53 -12.49 4.85
N GLU A 169 18.68 -12.90 3.60
CA GLU A 169 19.44 -12.18 2.57
C GLU A 169 18.74 -10.88 2.17
N ALA A 170 17.43 -10.90 1.97
CA ALA A 170 16.64 -9.70 1.70
C ALA A 170 16.82 -8.64 2.79
N ARG A 171 16.82 -9.05 4.07
CA ARG A 171 17.07 -8.15 5.20
C ARG A 171 18.51 -7.66 5.26
N ALA A 172 19.50 -8.51 4.98
CA ALA A 172 20.90 -8.11 4.93
C ALA A 172 21.14 -7.08 3.83
N LEU A 173 20.59 -7.30 2.63
CA LEU A 173 20.65 -6.37 1.50
C LEU A 173 20.02 -5.02 1.85
N ARG A 174 18.83 -5.02 2.43
CA ARG A 174 18.15 -3.80 2.89
C ARG A 174 18.97 -3.03 3.91
N LYS A 175 19.53 -3.71 4.93
CA LYS A 175 20.36 -3.07 5.96
C LYS A 175 21.64 -2.46 5.38
N ARG A 176 22.30 -3.17 4.44
CA ARG A 176 23.50 -2.68 3.77
C ARG A 176 23.26 -1.38 3.00
N HIS A 177 22.06 -1.21 2.44
CA HIS A 177 21.68 -0.05 1.62
C HIS A 177 20.55 0.78 2.26
N GLN A 178 20.45 0.75 3.59
CA GLN A 178 19.30 1.34 4.30
C GLN A 178 19.08 2.82 4.02
N GLY A 179 20.14 3.60 3.80
CA GLY A 179 20.03 5.01 3.46
C GLY A 179 19.33 5.26 2.11
N GLN A 180 19.68 4.47 1.08
CA GLN A 180 19.05 4.58 -0.24
C GLN A 180 17.59 4.09 -0.19
N VAL A 181 17.34 3.00 0.53
CA VAL A 181 16.01 2.42 0.71
C VAL A 181 15.11 3.39 1.46
N TRP A 182 15.59 3.94 2.58
CA TRP A 182 14.87 4.93 3.37
C TRP A 182 14.58 6.22 2.60
N ALA A 183 15.59 6.77 1.90
CA ALA A 183 15.41 7.98 1.10
C ALA A 183 14.34 7.82 0.02
N LEU A 184 14.30 6.64 -0.65
CA LEU A 184 13.23 6.35 -1.61
C LEU A 184 11.87 6.26 -0.91
N GLY A 185 11.80 5.63 0.26
CA GLY A 185 10.60 5.56 1.06
C GLY A 185 10.08 6.92 1.54
N ALA A 186 10.98 7.83 1.91
CA ALA A 186 10.60 9.20 2.30
C ALA A 186 9.99 9.96 1.11
N VAL A 187 10.54 9.79 -0.09
CA VAL A 187 9.94 10.35 -1.33
C VAL A 187 8.57 9.73 -1.59
N LEU A 188 8.42 8.41 -1.45
CA LEU A 188 7.14 7.73 -1.62
C LEU A 188 6.12 8.17 -0.55
N ALA A 189 6.54 8.35 0.71
CA ALA A 189 5.70 8.89 1.76
C ALA A 189 5.21 10.31 1.42
N PHE A 190 6.08 11.15 0.90
CA PHE A 190 5.70 12.49 0.44
C PHE A 190 4.70 12.42 -0.72
N LEU A 191 4.95 11.60 -1.74
CA LEU A 191 4.03 11.41 -2.86
C LEU A 191 2.67 10.85 -2.39
N GLY A 192 2.67 10.02 -1.36
CA GLY A 192 1.45 9.49 -0.74
C GLY A 192 0.59 10.54 -0.04
N THR A 193 1.13 11.71 0.30
CA THR A 193 0.34 12.82 0.86
C THR A 193 -0.36 13.68 -0.20
N LEU A 194 0.02 13.51 -1.47
CA LEU A 194 -0.57 14.27 -2.57
C LEU A 194 -1.88 13.61 -3.04
N PRO A 195 -3.01 14.35 -3.08
CA PRO A 195 -4.28 13.82 -3.54
C PRO A 195 -4.17 13.22 -4.94
N GLY A 196 -4.74 12.05 -5.14
CA GLY A 196 -4.67 11.30 -6.40
C GLY A 196 -3.39 10.46 -6.56
N LEU A 197 -2.21 10.98 -6.17
CA LEU A 197 -0.97 10.19 -6.21
C LEU A 197 -0.93 9.10 -5.14
N ASN A 198 -1.62 9.28 -4.03
CA ASN A 198 -1.77 8.25 -3.00
C ASN A 198 -2.42 6.96 -3.53
N LEU A 199 -3.33 7.07 -4.49
CA LEU A 199 -3.94 5.91 -5.16
C LEU A 199 -2.93 5.11 -5.98
N LEU A 200 -1.92 5.78 -6.51
CA LEU A 200 -0.86 5.18 -7.31
C LEU A 200 0.31 4.65 -6.46
N LEU A 201 0.33 4.99 -5.16
CA LEU A 201 1.44 4.66 -4.28
C LEU A 201 1.80 3.17 -4.25
N PRO A 202 0.85 2.22 -4.15
CA PRO A 202 1.17 0.80 -4.20
C PRO A 202 1.85 0.38 -5.50
N LEU A 203 1.38 0.90 -6.65
CA LEU A 203 1.92 0.58 -7.97
C LEU A 203 3.32 1.19 -8.14
N VAL A 204 3.45 2.50 -7.88
CA VAL A 204 4.72 3.23 -8.01
C VAL A 204 5.73 2.72 -6.99
N GLY A 205 5.31 2.48 -5.75
CA GLY A 205 6.16 1.95 -4.69
C GLY A 205 6.74 0.59 -5.07
N THR A 206 5.89 -0.35 -5.47
CA THR A 206 6.34 -1.68 -5.93
C THR A 206 7.29 -1.57 -7.11
N ALA A 207 6.93 -0.82 -8.15
CA ALA A 207 7.79 -0.64 -9.32
C ALA A 207 9.15 -0.04 -8.96
N CYS A 208 9.18 1.01 -8.14
CA CYS A 208 10.41 1.64 -7.67
C CYS A 208 11.30 0.66 -6.91
N LEU A 209 10.71 -0.11 -6.00
CA LEU A 209 11.50 -1.00 -5.15
C LEU A 209 11.94 -2.26 -5.90
N VAL A 210 11.19 -2.77 -6.88
CA VAL A 210 11.67 -3.80 -7.81
C VAL A 210 12.93 -3.30 -8.53
N HIS A 211 12.89 -2.09 -9.11
CA HIS A 211 14.06 -1.51 -9.76
C HIS A 211 15.25 -1.31 -8.81
N LEU A 212 14.99 -0.92 -7.57
CA LEU A 212 16.04 -0.74 -6.57
C LEU A 212 16.66 -2.08 -6.17
N VAL A 213 15.84 -3.09 -5.89
CA VAL A 213 16.31 -4.44 -5.53
C VAL A 213 17.18 -5.03 -6.63
N GLU A 214 16.71 -5.00 -7.89
CA GLU A 214 17.48 -5.55 -9.02
C GLU A 214 18.80 -4.80 -9.26
N ARG A 215 18.87 -3.52 -8.94
CA ARG A 215 20.11 -2.75 -8.99
C ARG A 215 21.08 -3.10 -7.88
N LEU A 216 20.57 -3.41 -6.68
CA LEU A 216 21.39 -3.63 -5.48
C LEU A 216 21.79 -5.11 -5.31
N ARG A 217 21.06 -6.01 -5.95
CA ARG A 217 21.33 -7.44 -5.91
C ARG A 217 22.66 -7.73 -6.64
N PRO A 218 23.55 -8.55 -6.05
CA PRO A 218 24.78 -8.96 -6.73
C PRO A 218 24.47 -9.70 -8.05
N ALA A 219 25.20 -9.39 -9.08
CA ALA A 219 25.12 -10.13 -10.35
C ALA A 219 25.51 -11.59 -10.10
N GLY A 220 24.62 -12.53 -10.46
CA GLY A 220 24.86 -13.96 -10.25
C GLY A 220 24.22 -14.57 -8.98
N SER A 221 23.45 -13.82 -8.21
CA SER A 221 22.62 -14.42 -7.16
C SER A 221 21.60 -15.37 -7.81
N PRO A 222 21.49 -16.64 -7.33
CA PRO A 222 20.52 -17.59 -7.91
C PRO A 222 19.11 -16.99 -7.85
N SER A 223 18.39 -17.17 -8.95
CA SER A 223 16.96 -16.87 -9.10
C SER A 223 16.11 -17.84 -8.32
#